data_855b48a0752a0bff93d8a5392372a8bf
#
_entry.id   855b48a0752a0bff93d8a5392372a8bf
#
_cell.length_a   1.000
_cell.length_b   1.000
_cell.length_c   1.000
_cell.angle_alpha   90.00
_cell.angle_beta   90.00
_cell.angle_gamma   90.00
#
_symmetry.space_group_name_H-M   'P 1'
#
loop_
_entity.id
_entity.type
_entity.pdbx_description
1 polymer ?
#
loop_
_entity_poly.entity_id
_entity_poly.type
_entity_poly.pdbx_seq_one_letter_code
_entity_poly.pdbx_strand_id
1 'polypeptide(L)'
;MEQLARNRVLLTDDGLKKLRNAFIIIVGVGGVGSHAAAALARSGAGKLRIIDFDQVTLSSLNRHAVATLADVGTPKVHCLRKRLEQITPWTHFDCRNELFVESTAEAQLAPWTSDGHKPDFVIDAIDNIDSKVDLLAYCHTHDIPVISSMGAGCKSDPTRVFLGDISTSTDDPLSRSSRRRLRMRGIKDNIPVVFSSEKTAPGKAQLLPLSDEEHAKGSVNELGVLPEFRVRILPVLGTMPAIFGLCVANHVMLALSGYPHEYLPSKSREKMYDGILASLQGSEERVARHMSIDPLGLRIPITQDDVGYVVEEVYRGRSVVSGLASRLALCRWRKPESSFIDTSVQGQKSSSIAVGDLVCMTKDEVAQHEKLVLKGDKTCEEVYDAKVLKLVEERMKEEAKYRDLR
;
A
#
# COMPACT_ATOMS: atom_id res chain seq x y z
N MET A 1 18.16 -33.57 0.34
CA MET A 1 16.74 -33.96 0.13
C MET A 1 15.94 -33.98 1.43
N GLU A 2 16.49 -34.43 2.53
CA GLU A 2 15.81 -34.45 3.84
C GLU A 2 15.36 -33.06 4.30
N GLN A 3 16.20 -32.03 4.13
CA GLN A 3 15.86 -30.63 4.47
C GLN A 3 14.59 -30.13 3.79
N LEU A 4 14.28 -30.60 2.59
CA LEU A 4 13.09 -30.15 1.82
C LEU A 4 11.93 -31.18 1.90
N ALA A 5 12.02 -32.20 2.73
CA ALA A 5 11.02 -33.27 2.79
C ALA A 5 9.61 -32.75 3.12
N ARG A 6 9.51 -31.82 4.06
CA ARG A 6 8.20 -31.19 4.43
C ARG A 6 7.62 -30.33 3.33
N ASN A 7 8.47 -29.58 2.62
CA ASN A 7 8.04 -28.78 1.46
C ASN A 7 7.58 -29.70 0.32
N ARG A 8 8.27 -30.81 0.11
CA ARG A 8 7.90 -31.83 -0.88
C ARG A 8 6.51 -32.42 -0.60
N VAL A 9 6.18 -32.69 0.65
CA VAL A 9 4.86 -33.23 1.03
C VAL A 9 3.75 -32.21 0.75
N LEU A 10 3.99 -30.92 1.03
CA LEU A 10 3.01 -29.86 0.80
C LEU A 10 2.88 -29.51 -0.69
N LEU A 11 4.00 -29.24 -1.36
CA LEU A 11 4.04 -28.70 -2.73
C LEU A 11 4.00 -29.81 -3.80
N THR A 12 4.08 -31.05 -3.43
CA THR A 12 4.34 -32.24 -4.28
C THR A 12 5.75 -32.27 -4.89
N ASP A 13 6.11 -33.35 -5.56
CA ASP A 13 7.40 -33.46 -6.27
C ASP A 13 7.50 -32.45 -7.42
N ASP A 14 6.43 -32.28 -8.17
CA ASP A 14 6.38 -31.37 -9.30
C ASP A 14 6.48 -29.92 -8.86
N GLY A 15 5.70 -29.50 -7.86
CA GLY A 15 5.75 -28.13 -7.32
C GLY A 15 7.13 -27.80 -6.72
N LEU A 16 7.74 -28.72 -5.98
CA LEU A 16 9.10 -28.52 -5.47
C LEU A 16 10.12 -28.45 -6.60
N LYS A 17 9.99 -29.27 -7.65
CA LYS A 17 10.86 -29.22 -8.83
C LYS A 17 10.76 -27.87 -9.54
N LYS A 18 9.56 -27.30 -9.71
CA LYS A 18 9.35 -25.96 -10.27
C LYS A 18 10.08 -24.91 -9.45
N LEU A 19 9.89 -24.91 -8.12
CA LEU A 19 10.56 -23.95 -7.22
C LEU A 19 12.09 -24.07 -7.27
N ARG A 20 12.63 -25.30 -7.34
CA ARG A 20 14.07 -25.54 -7.46
C ARG A 20 14.68 -25.08 -8.76
N ASN A 21 13.90 -25.05 -9.82
CA ASN A 21 14.36 -24.56 -11.12
C ASN A 21 14.13 -23.04 -11.29
N ALA A 22 13.35 -22.43 -10.43
CA ALA A 22 12.96 -21.03 -10.56
C ALA A 22 14.13 -20.06 -10.39
N PHE A 23 14.07 -18.98 -11.16
CA PHE A 23 14.91 -17.81 -11.03
C PHE A 23 14.09 -16.63 -10.47
N ILE A 24 14.42 -16.22 -9.25
CA ILE A 24 13.70 -15.17 -8.52
C ILE A 24 14.65 -13.99 -8.32
N ILE A 25 14.16 -12.78 -8.58
CA ILE A 25 14.89 -11.54 -8.32
C ILE A 25 14.27 -10.85 -7.09
N ILE A 26 15.11 -10.39 -6.17
CA ILE A 26 14.69 -9.67 -4.96
C ILE A 26 15.38 -8.31 -4.99
N VAL A 27 14.57 -7.25 -5.06
CA VAL A 27 15.05 -5.86 -5.06
C VAL A 27 14.75 -5.23 -3.71
N GLY A 28 15.81 -4.85 -3.01
CA GLY A 28 15.77 -4.43 -1.61
C GLY A 28 15.89 -5.62 -0.65
N VAL A 29 16.99 -5.72 0.10
CA VAL A 29 17.20 -6.79 1.11
C VAL A 29 17.38 -6.22 2.52
N GLY A 30 16.55 -5.22 2.85
CA GLY A 30 16.35 -4.73 4.21
C GLY A 30 15.56 -5.71 5.08
N GLY A 31 14.72 -5.18 5.97
CA GLY A 31 13.91 -5.99 6.88
C GLY A 31 12.96 -6.97 6.20
N VAL A 32 12.33 -6.59 5.10
CA VAL A 32 11.38 -7.44 4.34
C VAL A 32 12.13 -8.42 3.43
N GLY A 33 12.96 -7.88 2.52
CA GLY A 33 13.58 -8.71 1.48
C GLY A 33 14.59 -9.72 2.03
N SER A 34 15.29 -9.44 3.12
CA SER A 34 16.19 -10.43 3.75
C SER A 34 15.44 -11.63 4.32
N HIS A 35 14.27 -11.42 4.93
CA HIS A 35 13.40 -12.50 5.40
C HIS A 35 12.79 -13.29 4.23
N ALA A 36 12.37 -12.59 3.17
CA ALA A 36 11.87 -13.25 1.95
C ALA A 36 12.95 -14.13 1.32
N ALA A 37 14.15 -13.60 1.12
CA ALA A 37 15.28 -14.35 0.56
C ALA A 37 15.64 -15.58 1.40
N ALA A 38 15.70 -15.42 2.73
CA ALA A 38 16.00 -16.53 3.65
C ALA A 38 14.92 -17.62 3.59
N ALA A 39 13.64 -17.25 3.55
CA ALA A 39 12.54 -18.20 3.44
C ALA A 39 12.56 -18.94 2.09
N LEU A 40 12.76 -18.25 0.98
CA LEU A 40 12.82 -18.84 -0.37
C LEU A 40 14.00 -19.80 -0.51
N ALA A 41 15.21 -19.39 -0.11
CA ALA A 41 16.38 -20.25 -0.14
C ALA A 41 16.15 -21.53 0.67
N ARG A 42 15.69 -21.41 1.93
CA ARG A 42 15.38 -22.53 2.82
C ARG A 42 14.29 -23.45 2.27
N SER A 43 13.41 -22.93 1.43
CA SER A 43 12.32 -23.69 0.81
C SER A 43 12.71 -24.34 -0.53
N GLY A 44 13.94 -24.11 -1.00
CA GLY A 44 14.49 -24.79 -2.15
C GLY A 44 14.58 -23.98 -3.44
N ALA A 45 14.41 -22.65 -3.40
CA ALA A 45 14.62 -21.79 -4.56
C ALA A 45 16.04 -22.01 -5.14
N GLY A 46 16.12 -22.23 -6.45
CA GLY A 46 17.38 -22.63 -7.11
C GLY A 46 18.28 -21.46 -7.47
N LYS A 47 17.70 -20.35 -7.97
CA LYS A 47 18.45 -19.15 -8.40
C LYS A 47 17.85 -17.91 -7.79
N LEU A 48 18.66 -17.14 -7.06
CA LEU A 48 18.30 -15.89 -6.43
C LEU A 48 19.23 -14.77 -6.89
N ARG A 49 18.71 -13.78 -7.61
CA ARG A 49 19.39 -12.51 -7.80
C ARG A 49 18.95 -11.55 -6.70
N ILE A 50 19.92 -10.93 -6.03
CA ILE A 50 19.69 -10.06 -4.89
C ILE A 50 20.27 -8.69 -5.22
N ILE A 51 19.44 -7.66 -5.21
CA ILE A 51 19.80 -6.29 -5.59
C ILE A 51 19.54 -5.37 -4.42
N ASP A 52 20.58 -4.71 -3.90
CA ASP A 52 20.52 -3.69 -2.86
C ASP A 52 21.85 -2.93 -2.84
N PHE A 53 21.83 -1.62 -2.70
CA PHE A 53 23.02 -0.78 -2.69
C PHE A 53 23.55 -0.47 -1.28
N ASP A 54 22.78 -0.80 -0.25
CA ASP A 54 23.10 -0.47 1.13
C ASP A 54 24.10 -1.43 1.77
N GLN A 55 24.76 -0.91 2.80
CA GLN A 55 25.56 -1.70 3.74
C GLN A 55 24.72 -2.03 5.00
N VAL A 56 25.16 -3.07 5.71
CA VAL A 56 24.66 -3.38 7.05
C VAL A 56 25.09 -2.29 8.02
N THR A 57 24.15 -1.67 8.70
CA THR A 57 24.38 -0.69 9.77
C THR A 57 23.95 -1.28 11.11
N LEU A 58 24.38 -0.66 12.22
CA LEU A 58 23.89 -1.06 13.55
C LEU A 58 22.35 -1.01 13.63
N SER A 59 21.75 0.00 13.02
CA SER A 59 20.28 0.14 12.98
C SER A 59 19.59 -0.90 12.10
N SER A 60 20.32 -1.61 11.23
CA SER A 60 19.75 -2.70 10.44
C SER A 60 19.58 -3.99 11.25
N LEU A 61 20.36 -4.18 12.31
CA LEU A 61 20.42 -5.43 13.07
C LEU A 61 19.09 -5.77 13.77
N ASN A 62 18.23 -4.79 14.04
CA ASN A 62 16.95 -5.05 14.68
C ASN A 62 15.94 -5.75 13.76
N ARG A 63 16.19 -5.79 12.43
CA ARG A 63 15.21 -6.31 11.45
C ARG A 63 15.77 -7.11 10.30
N HIS A 64 17.08 -7.10 10.07
CA HIS A 64 17.70 -7.90 9.01
C HIS A 64 17.79 -9.38 9.41
N ALA A 65 17.35 -10.30 8.53
CA ALA A 65 17.15 -11.72 8.85
C ALA A 65 18.41 -12.46 9.29
N VAL A 66 19.59 -12.06 8.84
CA VAL A 66 20.84 -12.84 9.03
C VAL A 66 22.04 -12.03 9.49
N ALA A 67 21.99 -10.70 9.43
CA ALA A 67 23.12 -9.84 9.77
C ALA A 67 23.47 -9.90 11.26
N THR A 68 24.78 -9.86 11.56
CA THR A 68 25.36 -9.84 12.89
C THR A 68 26.18 -8.56 13.10
N LEU A 69 26.66 -8.32 14.31
CA LEU A 69 27.57 -7.19 14.59
C LEU A 69 28.85 -7.22 13.71
N ALA A 70 29.35 -8.41 13.41
CA ALA A 70 30.55 -8.58 12.58
C ALA A 70 30.32 -8.22 11.09
N ASP A 71 29.07 -8.10 10.67
CA ASP A 71 28.71 -7.78 9.28
C ASP A 71 28.50 -6.27 9.07
N VAL A 72 28.57 -5.44 10.13
CA VAL A 72 28.44 -3.97 10.01
C VAL A 72 29.51 -3.42 9.06
N GLY A 73 29.06 -2.61 8.07
CA GLY A 73 29.92 -2.12 6.99
C GLY A 73 30.04 -3.03 5.77
N THR A 74 29.50 -4.24 5.84
CA THR A 74 29.44 -5.16 4.67
C THR A 74 28.20 -4.86 3.83
N PRO A 75 28.27 -4.90 2.49
CA PRO A 75 27.08 -4.80 1.64
C PRO A 75 26.04 -5.86 2.02
N LYS A 76 24.77 -5.45 2.16
CA LYS A 76 23.67 -6.33 2.59
C LYS A 76 23.55 -7.58 1.72
N VAL A 77 23.74 -7.44 0.41
CA VAL A 77 23.68 -8.56 -0.55
C VAL A 77 24.74 -9.62 -0.26
N HIS A 78 25.96 -9.22 0.09
CA HIS A 78 27.05 -10.13 0.40
C HIS A 78 26.91 -10.77 1.78
N CYS A 79 26.44 -10.01 2.78
CA CYS A 79 26.09 -10.54 4.09
C CYS A 79 25.05 -11.65 3.98
N LEU A 80 23.98 -11.41 3.22
CA LEU A 80 22.89 -12.35 3.02
C LEU A 80 23.36 -13.61 2.31
N ARG A 81 24.07 -13.49 1.19
CA ARG A 81 24.67 -14.61 0.44
C ARG A 81 25.56 -15.47 1.33
N LYS A 82 26.54 -14.88 2.02
CA LYS A 82 27.47 -15.57 2.91
C LYS A 82 26.76 -16.48 3.92
N ARG A 83 25.66 -16.01 4.49
CA ARG A 83 24.89 -16.80 5.47
C ARG A 83 24.04 -17.86 4.80
N LEU A 84 23.38 -17.55 3.69
CA LEU A 84 22.46 -18.46 3.03
C LEU A 84 23.20 -19.62 2.34
N GLU A 85 24.38 -19.40 1.78
CA GLU A 85 25.23 -20.47 1.21
C GLU A 85 25.59 -21.55 2.25
N GLN A 86 25.72 -21.17 3.53
CA GLN A 86 25.95 -22.13 4.62
C GLN A 86 24.72 -22.99 4.95
N ILE A 87 23.52 -22.52 4.59
CA ILE A 87 22.25 -23.20 4.88
C ILE A 87 21.77 -23.96 3.67
N THR A 88 21.93 -23.40 2.47
CA THR A 88 21.42 -23.92 1.20
C THR A 88 22.50 -23.86 0.12
N PRO A 89 23.52 -24.74 0.20
CA PRO A 89 24.68 -24.69 -0.71
C PRO A 89 24.31 -24.98 -2.19
N TRP A 90 23.11 -25.43 -2.45
CA TRP A 90 22.58 -25.69 -3.81
C TRP A 90 21.87 -24.48 -4.43
N THR A 91 21.65 -23.41 -3.69
CA THR A 91 21.07 -22.16 -4.23
C THR A 91 22.17 -21.33 -4.89
N HIS A 92 21.94 -20.92 -6.13
CA HIS A 92 22.85 -20.02 -6.85
C HIS A 92 22.49 -18.58 -6.58
N PHE A 93 23.46 -17.79 -6.14
CA PHE A 93 23.27 -16.37 -5.84
C PHE A 93 23.98 -15.47 -6.85
N ASP A 94 23.25 -14.51 -7.42
CA ASP A 94 23.77 -13.36 -8.16
C ASP A 94 23.53 -12.09 -7.30
N CYS A 95 24.63 -11.57 -6.71
CA CYS A 95 24.54 -10.42 -5.81
C CYS A 95 24.95 -9.15 -6.52
N ARG A 96 24.04 -8.18 -6.57
CA ARG A 96 24.27 -6.87 -7.17
C ARG A 96 24.20 -5.78 -6.11
N ASN A 97 25.36 -5.24 -5.76
CA ASN A 97 25.44 -4.11 -4.84
C ASN A 97 25.23 -2.81 -5.60
N GLU A 98 24.02 -2.61 -6.07
CA GLU A 98 23.63 -1.54 -6.99
C GLU A 98 22.27 -0.96 -6.60
N LEU A 99 22.10 0.34 -6.88
CA LEU A 99 20.81 1.00 -6.76
C LEU A 99 19.91 0.62 -7.92
N PHE A 100 18.64 0.28 -7.64
CA PHE A 100 17.64 0.09 -8.67
C PHE A 100 17.05 1.44 -9.09
N VAL A 101 17.14 1.74 -10.37
CA VAL A 101 16.53 2.90 -11.03
C VAL A 101 16.02 2.50 -12.41
N GLU A 102 15.10 3.27 -12.98
CA GLU A 102 14.49 2.98 -14.29
C GLU A 102 15.53 2.69 -15.39
N SER A 103 16.60 3.49 -15.45
CA SER A 103 17.65 3.33 -16.47
C SER A 103 18.49 2.05 -16.33
N THR A 104 18.48 1.40 -15.18
CA THR A 104 19.21 0.14 -14.94
C THR A 104 18.30 -1.08 -14.93
N ALA A 105 16.99 -0.90 -15.05
CA ALA A 105 16.00 -1.97 -14.93
C ALA A 105 16.24 -3.12 -15.92
N GLU A 106 16.50 -2.83 -17.19
CA GLU A 106 16.77 -3.85 -18.21
C GLU A 106 17.99 -4.72 -17.86
N ALA A 107 19.09 -4.12 -17.43
CA ALA A 107 20.29 -4.85 -17.05
C ALA A 107 20.15 -5.62 -15.74
N GLN A 108 19.47 -5.03 -14.77
CA GLN A 108 19.29 -5.64 -13.45
C GLN A 108 18.25 -6.76 -13.44
N LEU A 109 17.24 -6.69 -14.29
CA LEU A 109 16.22 -7.74 -14.47
C LEU A 109 16.52 -8.68 -15.66
N ALA A 110 17.69 -8.56 -16.28
CA ALA A 110 18.11 -9.40 -17.38
C ALA A 110 18.09 -10.90 -17.02
N PRO A 111 17.97 -11.79 -18.04
CA PRO A 111 18.04 -13.24 -17.83
C PRO A 111 19.27 -13.70 -17.04
N TRP A 112 19.23 -14.91 -16.51
CA TRP A 112 20.38 -15.51 -15.81
C TRP A 112 21.53 -15.71 -16.78
N THR A 113 22.74 -15.28 -16.39
CA THR A 113 23.87 -15.12 -17.31
C THR A 113 24.37 -16.46 -17.92
N SER A 114 24.24 -17.59 -17.22
CA SER A 114 24.81 -18.85 -17.67
C SER A 114 23.92 -19.63 -18.64
N ASP A 115 22.60 -19.43 -18.59
CA ASP A 115 21.66 -20.26 -19.36
C ASP A 115 20.52 -19.44 -20.05
N GLY A 116 20.54 -18.13 -19.91
CA GLY A 116 19.53 -17.26 -20.51
C GLY A 116 18.13 -17.37 -19.88
N HIS A 117 18.00 -18.00 -18.70
CA HIS A 117 16.74 -18.18 -18.02
C HIS A 117 16.17 -16.83 -17.56
N LYS A 118 15.01 -16.47 -18.08
CA LYS A 118 14.30 -15.24 -17.70
C LYS A 118 13.82 -15.31 -16.24
N PRO A 119 13.64 -14.17 -15.56
CA PRO A 119 13.06 -14.17 -14.21
C PRO A 119 11.65 -14.79 -14.22
N ASP A 120 11.44 -15.78 -13.36
CA ASP A 120 10.10 -16.35 -13.13
C ASP A 120 9.27 -15.49 -12.19
N PHE A 121 9.94 -14.74 -11.29
CA PHE A 121 9.28 -13.86 -10.34
C PHE A 121 10.20 -12.75 -9.85
N VAL A 122 9.62 -11.57 -9.63
CA VAL A 122 10.31 -10.41 -9.02
C VAL A 122 9.65 -10.06 -7.69
N ILE A 123 10.46 -9.80 -6.68
CA ILE A 123 10.03 -9.32 -5.36
C ILE A 123 10.50 -7.89 -5.19
N ASP A 124 9.56 -7.00 -5.03
CA ASP A 124 9.80 -5.62 -4.68
C ASP A 124 9.70 -5.44 -3.15
N ALA A 125 10.83 -5.21 -2.52
CA ALA A 125 10.94 -4.87 -1.09
C ALA A 125 11.62 -3.49 -0.88
N ILE A 126 11.49 -2.61 -1.86
CA ILE A 126 12.02 -1.25 -1.83
C ILE A 126 11.11 -0.36 -0.99
N ASP A 127 11.67 0.54 -0.19
CA ASP A 127 10.94 1.54 0.58
C ASP A 127 10.94 2.95 -0.07
N ASN A 128 11.81 3.19 -1.04
CA ASN A 128 11.80 4.39 -1.87
C ASN A 128 10.67 4.32 -2.91
N ILE A 129 9.84 5.38 -2.99
CA ILE A 129 8.64 5.39 -3.82
C ILE A 129 8.99 5.41 -5.32
N ASP A 130 10.01 6.18 -5.72
CA ASP A 130 10.36 6.34 -7.13
C ASP A 130 10.90 5.02 -7.71
N SER A 131 11.92 4.45 -7.08
CA SER A 131 12.47 3.14 -7.48
C SER A 131 11.42 2.02 -7.45
N LYS A 132 10.52 2.04 -6.46
CA LYS A 132 9.41 1.08 -6.36
C LYS A 132 8.47 1.19 -7.56
N VAL A 133 8.03 2.39 -7.90
CA VAL A 133 7.13 2.63 -9.03
C VAL A 133 7.79 2.26 -10.35
N ASP A 134 9.08 2.58 -10.51
CA ASP A 134 9.86 2.23 -11.70
C ASP A 134 9.95 0.70 -11.86
N LEU A 135 10.26 -0.02 -10.78
CA LEU A 135 10.34 -1.48 -10.81
C LEU A 135 8.99 -2.11 -11.17
N LEU A 136 7.91 -1.68 -10.51
CA LEU A 136 6.58 -2.23 -10.73
C LEU A 136 6.06 -1.92 -12.15
N ALA A 137 6.32 -0.70 -12.64
CA ALA A 137 5.95 -0.32 -14.00
C ALA A 137 6.74 -1.13 -15.04
N TYR A 138 8.04 -1.32 -14.83
CA TYR A 138 8.87 -2.14 -15.72
C TYR A 138 8.36 -3.59 -15.77
N CYS A 139 8.13 -4.21 -14.61
CA CYS A 139 7.62 -5.58 -14.54
C CYS A 139 6.26 -5.72 -15.23
N HIS A 140 5.34 -4.80 -14.98
CA HIS A 140 4.01 -4.80 -15.60
C HIS A 140 4.08 -4.66 -17.13
N THR A 141 4.94 -3.76 -17.65
CA THR A 141 5.09 -3.52 -19.08
C THR A 141 5.73 -4.70 -19.81
N HIS A 142 6.56 -5.49 -19.13
CA HIS A 142 7.28 -6.63 -19.72
C HIS A 142 6.68 -7.99 -19.31
N ASP A 143 5.47 -8.00 -18.75
CA ASP A 143 4.77 -9.21 -18.29
C ASP A 143 5.61 -10.09 -17.36
N ILE A 144 6.43 -9.47 -16.49
CA ILE A 144 7.22 -10.18 -15.48
C ILE A 144 6.38 -10.28 -14.20
N PRO A 145 6.10 -11.50 -13.70
CA PRO A 145 5.39 -11.67 -12.44
C PRO A 145 6.09 -10.95 -11.28
N VAL A 146 5.36 -10.12 -10.55
CA VAL A 146 5.92 -9.31 -9.46
C VAL A 146 4.98 -9.30 -8.26
N ILE A 147 5.55 -9.28 -7.05
CA ILE A 147 4.84 -8.95 -5.81
C ILE A 147 5.57 -7.82 -5.09
N SER A 148 4.82 -6.89 -4.52
CA SER A 148 5.39 -5.74 -3.82
C SER A 148 5.03 -5.78 -2.33
N SER A 149 6.02 -5.50 -1.48
CA SER A 149 5.78 -5.21 -0.07
C SER A 149 5.48 -3.75 0.12
N MET A 150 4.37 -3.44 0.76
CA MET A 150 4.03 -2.09 1.17
C MET A 150 4.70 -1.72 2.51
N GLY A 151 4.27 -0.64 3.15
CA GLY A 151 4.91 -0.11 4.35
C GLY A 151 4.76 -1.00 5.58
N ALA A 152 5.84 -1.61 6.05
CA ALA A 152 5.88 -2.37 7.30
C ALA A 152 6.25 -1.52 8.54
N GLY A 153 6.63 -0.24 8.34
CA GLY A 153 6.94 0.69 9.41
C GLY A 153 5.68 1.23 10.10
N CYS A 154 5.80 1.61 11.38
CA CYS A 154 4.71 2.09 12.22
C CYS A 154 3.55 1.08 12.39
N LYS A 155 3.82 -0.19 12.25
CA LYS A 155 2.87 -1.30 12.38
C LYS A 155 3.25 -2.19 13.55
N SER A 156 2.25 -2.72 14.26
CA SER A 156 2.42 -3.55 15.45
C SER A 156 1.47 -4.75 15.50
N ASP A 157 0.40 -4.74 14.70
CA ASP A 157 -0.62 -5.78 14.69
C ASP A 157 -0.42 -6.75 13.51
N PRO A 158 0.13 -7.96 13.77
CA PRO A 158 0.38 -8.95 12.72
C PRO A 158 -0.90 -9.53 12.13
N THR A 159 -2.04 -9.45 12.84
CA THR A 159 -3.32 -9.98 12.37
C THR A 159 -3.96 -9.11 11.28
N ARG A 160 -3.39 -7.93 11.04
CA ARG A 160 -3.83 -6.98 10.00
C ARG A 160 -2.93 -6.96 8.79
N VAL A 161 -2.04 -7.92 8.64
CA VAL A 161 -1.24 -8.09 7.41
C VAL A 161 -2.06 -8.90 6.41
N PHE A 162 -2.25 -8.32 5.23
CA PHE A 162 -3.03 -8.91 4.15
C PHE A 162 -2.21 -9.03 2.88
N LEU A 163 -2.62 -9.96 2.04
CA LEU A 163 -2.16 -10.09 0.68
C LEU A 163 -3.36 -9.83 -0.24
N GLY A 164 -3.19 -8.96 -1.22
CA GLY A 164 -4.25 -8.59 -2.16
C GLY A 164 -3.67 -7.86 -3.36
N ASP A 165 -4.53 -7.30 -4.20
CA ASP A 165 -4.10 -6.45 -5.31
C ASP A 165 -3.83 -5.01 -4.85
N ILE A 166 -2.93 -4.32 -5.54
CA ILE A 166 -2.58 -2.92 -5.22
C ILE A 166 -3.80 -1.99 -5.27
N SER A 167 -4.77 -2.27 -6.15
CA SER A 167 -6.02 -1.49 -6.28
C SER A 167 -6.87 -1.55 -5.01
N THR A 168 -6.81 -2.66 -4.27
CA THR A 168 -7.58 -2.92 -3.05
C THR A 168 -6.81 -2.65 -1.75
N SER A 169 -5.53 -2.30 -1.85
CA SER A 169 -4.69 -2.01 -0.67
C SER A 169 -5.12 -0.71 0.01
N THR A 170 -5.11 -0.69 1.33
CA THR A 170 -5.68 0.38 2.15
C THR A 170 -4.79 0.74 3.34
N ASP A 171 -5.06 1.90 3.96
CA ASP A 171 -4.46 2.37 5.24
C ASP A 171 -2.93 2.46 5.29
N ASP A 172 -2.25 2.31 4.15
CA ASP A 172 -0.80 2.44 4.06
C ASP A 172 -0.41 3.64 3.17
N PRO A 173 0.38 4.61 3.70
CA PRO A 173 0.82 5.77 2.91
C PRO A 173 1.69 5.40 1.71
N LEU A 174 2.58 4.40 1.85
CA LEU A 174 3.43 3.94 0.75
C LEU A 174 2.59 3.34 -0.37
N SER A 175 1.65 2.48 -0.02
CA SER A 175 0.72 1.87 -0.97
C SER A 175 -0.11 2.93 -1.73
N ARG A 176 -0.64 3.93 -1.01
CA ARG A 176 -1.40 5.02 -1.63
C ARG A 176 -0.56 5.80 -2.64
N SER A 177 0.67 6.17 -2.27
CA SER A 177 1.56 6.92 -3.15
C SER A 177 1.96 6.09 -4.37
N SER A 178 2.31 4.81 -4.20
CA SER A 178 2.65 3.89 -5.28
C SER A 178 1.48 3.70 -6.24
N ARG A 179 0.28 3.45 -5.73
CA ARG A 179 -0.95 3.29 -6.51
C ARG A 179 -1.27 4.53 -7.35
N ARG A 180 -1.16 5.73 -6.78
CA ARG A 180 -1.38 6.99 -7.51
C ARG A 180 -0.40 7.16 -8.66
N ARG A 181 0.91 6.94 -8.40
CA ARG A 181 1.94 7.09 -9.41
C ARG A 181 1.85 6.03 -10.51
N LEU A 182 1.48 4.79 -10.16
CA LEU A 182 1.23 3.72 -11.14
C LEU A 182 0.03 4.04 -12.03
N ARG A 183 -1.04 4.59 -11.47
CA ARG A 183 -2.20 5.06 -12.25
C ARG A 183 -1.83 6.15 -13.27
N MET A 184 -0.93 7.07 -12.90
CA MET A 184 -0.40 8.09 -13.83
C MET A 184 0.38 7.45 -15.01
N ARG A 185 0.88 6.23 -14.84
CA ARG A 185 1.52 5.41 -15.90
C ARG A 185 0.54 4.44 -16.57
N GLY A 186 -0.77 4.56 -16.32
CA GLY A 186 -1.81 3.71 -16.89
C GLY A 186 -2.00 2.34 -16.20
N ILE A 187 -1.30 2.07 -15.10
CA ILE A 187 -1.33 0.80 -14.37
C ILE A 187 -2.30 0.93 -13.19
N LYS A 188 -3.43 0.21 -13.24
CA LYS A 188 -4.51 0.33 -12.25
C LYS A 188 -4.55 -0.82 -11.25
N ASP A 189 -4.24 -2.03 -11.68
CA ASP A 189 -4.41 -3.30 -10.97
C ASP A 189 -3.38 -4.36 -11.43
N ASN A 190 -3.61 -5.63 -11.07
CA ASN A 190 -2.77 -6.78 -11.42
C ASN A 190 -1.36 -6.75 -10.82
N ILE A 191 -1.18 -6.10 -9.68
CA ILE A 191 0.05 -6.15 -8.90
C ILE A 191 -0.27 -6.69 -7.51
N PRO A 192 0.06 -7.95 -7.19
CA PRO A 192 -0.04 -8.49 -5.85
C PRO A 192 0.80 -7.68 -4.86
N VAL A 193 0.21 -7.35 -3.72
CA VAL A 193 0.88 -6.59 -2.66
C VAL A 193 0.65 -7.19 -1.28
N VAL A 194 1.66 -7.12 -0.41
CA VAL A 194 1.51 -7.36 1.02
C VAL A 194 1.42 -6.01 1.72
N PHE A 195 0.34 -5.78 2.47
CA PHE A 195 0.07 -4.52 3.16
C PHE A 195 -0.58 -4.76 4.53
N SER A 196 -0.59 -3.75 5.38
CA SER A 196 -1.30 -3.79 6.67
C SER A 196 -2.42 -2.77 6.71
N SER A 197 -3.60 -3.22 7.12
CA SER A 197 -4.76 -2.35 7.38
C SER A 197 -4.71 -1.68 8.75
N GLU A 198 -3.60 -1.76 9.48
CA GLU A 198 -3.44 -1.07 10.75
C GLU A 198 -3.32 0.43 10.53
N LYS A 199 -4.21 1.20 11.17
CA LYS A 199 -4.16 2.67 11.14
C LYS A 199 -3.25 3.20 12.24
N THR A 200 -2.38 4.14 11.91
CA THR A 200 -1.65 4.91 12.91
C THR A 200 -2.64 5.77 13.70
N ALA A 201 -2.54 5.77 15.03
CA ALA A 201 -3.40 6.54 15.91
C ALA A 201 -2.53 7.41 16.85
N PRO A 202 -3.10 8.44 17.50
CA PRO A 202 -2.41 9.16 18.57
C PRO A 202 -1.87 8.18 19.63
N GLY A 203 -0.62 8.36 20.04
CA GLY A 203 0.06 7.46 20.96
C GLY A 203 0.70 6.20 20.35
N LYS A 204 0.46 5.92 19.06
CA LYS A 204 1.13 4.84 18.32
C LYS A 204 2.19 5.40 17.38
N ALA A 205 3.38 4.81 17.42
CA ALA A 205 4.46 5.00 16.45
C ALA A 205 4.67 6.47 16.03
N GLN A 206 5.18 7.29 16.95
CA GLN A 206 5.58 8.67 16.64
C GLN A 206 6.91 8.67 15.89
N LEU A 207 7.01 9.49 14.84
CA LEU A 207 8.29 9.75 14.19
C LEU A 207 9.21 10.49 15.18
N LEU A 208 10.38 9.95 15.45
CA LEU A 208 11.37 10.68 16.22
C LEU A 208 11.84 11.89 15.41
N PRO A 209 11.87 13.10 15.99
CA PRO A 209 12.53 14.23 15.37
C PRO A 209 14.01 13.91 15.18
N LEU A 210 14.61 14.46 14.12
CA LEU A 210 16.07 14.46 13.97
C LEU A 210 16.69 15.16 15.18
N SER A 211 17.84 14.68 15.63
CA SER A 211 18.63 15.39 16.61
C SER A 211 19.04 16.77 16.05
N ASP A 212 19.20 17.76 16.95
CA ASP A 212 19.63 19.11 16.54
C ASP A 212 20.98 19.09 15.78
N GLU A 213 21.84 18.12 16.06
CA GLU A 213 23.11 17.89 15.36
C GLU A 213 22.93 17.42 13.91
N GLU A 214 21.90 16.67 13.63
CA GLU A 214 21.56 16.21 12.26
C GLU A 214 20.84 17.29 11.48
N HIS A 215 20.00 18.11 12.14
CA HIS A 215 19.42 19.30 11.54
C HIS A 215 20.46 20.37 11.15
N ALA A 216 21.54 20.46 11.89
CA ALA A 216 22.61 21.43 11.62
C ALA A 216 23.52 21.03 10.44
N LYS A 217 23.44 19.80 9.94
CA LYS A 217 24.28 19.26 8.85
C LYS A 217 23.79 19.56 7.44
N GLY A 218 22.65 20.21 7.27
CA GLY A 218 22.14 20.59 5.95
C GLY A 218 20.63 20.45 5.79
N SER A 219 20.10 20.79 4.61
CA SER A 219 18.69 20.65 4.30
C SER A 219 18.28 19.18 4.23
N VAL A 220 17.02 18.90 4.54
CA VAL A 220 16.43 17.53 4.55
C VAL A 220 16.67 16.77 3.23
N ASN A 221 16.84 17.49 2.11
CA ASN A 221 17.13 16.92 0.79
C ASN A 221 18.62 16.61 0.56
N GLU A 222 19.53 17.16 1.36
CA GLU A 222 20.98 16.95 1.23
C GLU A 222 21.49 15.76 2.05
N LEU A 223 20.70 15.29 3.03
CA LEU A 223 21.06 14.17 3.92
C LEU A 223 20.66 12.80 3.35
N GLY A 224 19.91 12.75 2.28
CA GLY A 224 19.48 11.52 1.62
C GLY A 224 20.31 11.19 0.38
N VAL A 225 20.66 9.92 0.19
CA VAL A 225 21.33 9.41 -1.03
C VAL A 225 20.44 9.58 -2.28
N LEU A 226 19.13 9.74 -2.07
CA LEU A 226 18.12 9.92 -3.12
C LEU A 226 17.17 11.07 -2.75
N PRO A 227 16.61 11.79 -3.74
CA PRO A 227 15.54 12.75 -3.52
C PRO A 227 14.38 12.06 -2.79
N GLU A 228 13.80 12.73 -1.79
CA GLU A 228 12.72 12.21 -0.94
C GLU A 228 13.06 10.98 -0.07
N PHE A 229 14.35 10.59 0.04
CA PHE A 229 14.76 9.57 0.99
C PHE A 229 14.42 10.04 2.42
N ARG A 230 13.82 9.15 3.22
CA ARG A 230 13.30 9.50 4.54
C ARG A 230 14.40 9.95 5.48
N VAL A 231 14.38 11.21 5.84
CA VAL A 231 15.32 11.81 6.80
C VAL A 231 14.91 11.58 8.25
N ARG A 232 13.76 10.94 8.49
CA ARG A 232 13.25 10.65 9.85
C ARG A 232 13.38 9.17 10.17
N ILE A 233 13.81 8.86 11.40
CA ILE A 233 13.81 7.49 11.89
C ILE A 233 12.36 7.02 11.97
N LEU A 234 11.99 6.11 11.07
CA LEU A 234 10.68 5.49 11.08
C LEU A 234 10.66 4.41 12.17
N PRO A 235 9.72 4.46 13.14
CA PRO A 235 9.59 3.39 14.12
C PRO A 235 9.30 2.06 13.42
N VAL A 236 10.17 1.06 13.62
CA VAL A 236 10.03 -0.26 13.04
C VAL A 236 10.24 -1.33 14.10
N LEU A 237 9.19 -2.10 14.36
CA LEU A 237 9.28 -3.32 15.13
C LEU A 237 9.76 -4.45 14.20
N GLY A 238 10.93 -5.04 14.45
CA GLY A 238 11.60 -5.97 13.52
C GLY A 238 10.74 -7.16 13.08
N THR A 239 9.79 -7.59 13.91
CA THR A 239 8.83 -8.66 13.58
C THR A 239 7.89 -8.30 12.43
N MET A 240 7.51 -7.03 12.27
CA MET A 240 6.57 -6.65 11.21
C MET A 240 7.18 -6.78 9.81
N PRO A 241 8.37 -6.21 9.50
CA PRO A 241 9.04 -6.49 8.23
C PRO A 241 9.28 -7.98 7.99
N ALA A 242 9.58 -8.77 9.04
CA ALA A 242 9.76 -10.22 8.93
C ALA A 242 8.46 -10.91 8.46
N ILE A 243 7.31 -10.57 9.06
CA ILE A 243 6.01 -11.12 8.67
C ILE A 243 5.69 -10.75 7.21
N PHE A 244 5.90 -9.48 6.81
CA PHE A 244 5.72 -9.05 5.43
C PHE A 244 6.61 -9.88 4.48
N GLY A 245 7.90 -10.05 4.81
CA GLY A 245 8.82 -10.85 4.00
C GLY A 245 8.41 -12.30 3.89
N LEU A 246 7.92 -12.91 4.97
CA LEU A 246 7.40 -14.27 4.97
C LEU A 246 6.11 -14.40 4.14
N CYS A 247 5.20 -13.42 4.21
CA CYS A 247 3.99 -13.39 3.37
C CYS A 247 4.36 -13.30 1.87
N VAL A 248 5.31 -12.42 1.52
CA VAL A 248 5.84 -12.29 0.15
C VAL A 248 6.43 -13.63 -0.32
N ALA A 249 7.32 -14.23 0.47
CA ALA A 249 7.94 -15.50 0.12
C ALA A 249 6.91 -16.62 -0.06
N ASN A 250 5.92 -16.69 0.84
CA ASN A 250 4.85 -17.67 0.75
C ASN A 250 4.06 -17.54 -0.55
N HIS A 251 3.68 -16.32 -0.93
CA HIS A 251 2.99 -16.07 -2.20
C HIS A 251 3.80 -16.57 -3.39
N VAL A 252 5.09 -16.20 -3.46
CA VAL A 252 5.98 -16.61 -4.56
C VAL A 252 6.12 -18.12 -4.63
N MET A 253 6.29 -18.78 -3.50
CA MET A 253 6.38 -20.25 -3.45
C MET A 253 5.11 -20.93 -3.96
N LEU A 254 3.93 -20.47 -3.55
CA LEU A 254 2.66 -21.04 -3.97
C LEU A 254 2.40 -20.77 -5.46
N ALA A 255 2.68 -19.57 -5.93
CA ALA A 255 2.52 -19.21 -7.33
C ALA A 255 3.44 -20.04 -8.24
N LEU A 256 4.73 -20.13 -7.93
CA LEU A 256 5.71 -20.88 -8.73
C LEU A 256 5.48 -22.40 -8.71
N SER A 257 5.08 -22.94 -7.56
CA SER A 257 4.77 -24.36 -7.46
C SER A 257 3.46 -24.77 -8.14
N GLY A 258 2.58 -23.81 -8.43
CA GLY A 258 1.22 -24.06 -8.91
C GLY A 258 0.31 -24.61 -7.82
N TYR A 259 0.64 -24.37 -6.54
CA TYR A 259 -0.22 -24.76 -5.42
C TYR A 259 -1.49 -23.90 -5.41
N PRO A 260 -2.70 -24.52 -5.32
CA PRO A 260 -3.94 -23.75 -5.28
C PRO A 260 -3.96 -22.81 -4.09
N HIS A 261 -4.14 -21.52 -4.34
CA HIS A 261 -4.23 -20.53 -3.28
C HIS A 261 -5.23 -19.44 -3.68
N GLU A 262 -6.07 -19.07 -2.74
CA GLU A 262 -7.00 -17.96 -2.86
C GLU A 262 -6.87 -17.09 -1.61
N TYR A 263 -6.69 -15.81 -1.81
CA TYR A 263 -6.70 -14.84 -0.73
C TYR A 263 -8.10 -14.26 -0.63
N LEU A 264 -8.78 -14.57 0.48
CA LEU A 264 -10.11 -14.01 0.70
C LEU A 264 -10.01 -12.51 0.96
N PRO A 265 -10.70 -11.67 0.18
CA PRO A 265 -10.79 -10.25 0.48
C PRO A 265 -11.32 -10.04 1.90
N SER A 266 -10.86 -9.00 2.56
CA SER A 266 -11.36 -8.63 3.89
C SER A 266 -12.85 -8.27 3.80
N LYS A 267 -13.74 -9.23 4.00
CA LYS A 267 -15.20 -9.06 3.97
C LYS A 267 -15.72 -7.92 4.88
N SER A 268 -14.92 -7.50 5.86
CA SER A 268 -15.31 -6.42 6.77
C SER A 268 -15.35 -5.04 6.11
N ARG A 269 -14.57 -4.78 5.06
CA ARG A 269 -14.51 -3.48 4.40
C ARG A 269 -15.63 -3.27 3.41
N GLU A 270 -15.92 -4.22 2.55
CA GLU A 270 -17.07 -4.15 1.64
C GLU A 270 -18.35 -3.87 2.44
N LYS A 271 -18.56 -4.63 3.53
CA LYS A 271 -19.70 -4.41 4.41
C LYS A 271 -19.69 -3.03 5.09
N MET A 272 -18.49 -2.49 5.38
CA MET A 272 -18.36 -1.14 5.92
C MET A 272 -18.74 -0.09 4.87
N TYR A 273 -18.26 -0.24 3.62
CA TYR A 273 -18.59 0.68 2.54
C TYR A 273 -20.06 0.61 2.16
N ASP A 274 -20.67 -0.57 2.14
CA ASP A 274 -22.14 -0.73 1.99
C ASP A 274 -22.90 0.04 3.06
N GLY A 275 -22.46 -0.07 4.30
CA GLY A 275 -23.05 0.67 5.42
C GLY A 275 -22.89 2.18 5.31
N ILE A 276 -21.76 2.66 4.79
CA ILE A 276 -21.52 4.10 4.52
C ILE A 276 -22.39 4.56 3.35
N LEU A 277 -22.46 3.78 2.27
CA LEU A 277 -23.28 4.08 1.10
C LEU A 277 -24.77 4.17 1.47
N ALA A 278 -25.28 3.21 2.23
CA ALA A 278 -26.65 3.23 2.74
C ALA A 278 -26.91 4.45 3.64
N SER A 279 -25.93 4.84 4.47
CA SER A 279 -26.02 6.04 5.30
C SER A 279 -26.07 7.33 4.47
N LEU A 280 -25.27 7.41 3.39
CA LEU A 280 -25.24 8.53 2.46
C LEU A 280 -26.57 8.63 1.69
N GLN A 281 -27.11 7.52 1.19
CA GLN A 281 -28.43 7.46 0.56
C GLN A 281 -29.52 8.02 1.50
N GLY A 282 -29.51 7.57 2.75
CA GLY A 282 -30.46 8.07 3.75
C GLY A 282 -30.28 9.55 4.10
N SER A 283 -29.05 10.06 4.06
CA SER A 283 -28.73 11.50 4.22
C SER A 283 -29.35 12.32 3.08
N GLU A 284 -29.11 11.94 1.84
CA GLU A 284 -29.66 12.60 0.65
C GLU A 284 -31.21 12.58 0.64
N GLU A 285 -31.84 11.49 1.04
CA GLU A 285 -33.29 11.41 1.18
C GLU A 285 -33.84 12.37 2.26
N ARG A 286 -33.13 12.53 3.37
CA ARG A 286 -33.52 13.49 4.43
C ARG A 286 -33.37 14.93 3.97
N VAL A 287 -32.34 15.24 3.19
CA VAL A 287 -32.14 16.56 2.57
C VAL A 287 -33.24 16.84 1.53
N ALA A 288 -33.57 15.86 0.68
CA ALA A 288 -34.65 15.97 -0.30
C ALA A 288 -35.99 16.32 0.37
N ARG A 289 -36.38 15.60 1.43
CA ARG A 289 -37.59 15.90 2.20
C ARG A 289 -37.59 17.33 2.76
N HIS A 290 -36.46 17.77 3.26
CA HIS A 290 -36.32 19.15 3.78
C HIS A 290 -36.52 20.20 2.68
N MET A 291 -36.11 19.88 1.46
CA MET A 291 -36.30 20.72 0.27
C MET A 291 -37.66 20.58 -0.37
N SER A 292 -38.62 19.88 0.29
CA SER A 292 -39.97 19.58 -0.23
C SER A 292 -39.97 18.72 -1.50
N ILE A 293 -38.91 17.92 -1.70
CA ILE A 293 -38.77 16.96 -2.79
C ILE A 293 -39.16 15.57 -2.26
N ASP A 294 -40.10 14.89 -2.91
CA ASP A 294 -40.43 13.51 -2.57
C ASP A 294 -39.23 12.60 -2.80
N PRO A 295 -38.71 11.89 -1.77
CA PRO A 295 -37.51 11.04 -1.92
C PRO A 295 -37.82 9.66 -2.53
N LEU A 296 -39.08 9.34 -2.82
CA LEU A 296 -39.45 8.04 -3.37
C LEU A 296 -38.79 7.80 -4.72
N GLY A 297 -38.02 6.73 -4.80
CA GLY A 297 -37.25 6.35 -5.99
C GLY A 297 -35.96 7.19 -6.20
N LEU A 298 -35.56 8.05 -5.25
CA LEU A 298 -34.32 8.79 -5.33
C LEU A 298 -33.13 7.83 -5.29
N ARG A 299 -32.23 7.97 -6.25
CA ARG A 299 -30.94 7.26 -6.29
C ARG A 299 -29.79 8.26 -6.18
N ILE A 300 -28.67 7.81 -5.66
CA ILE A 300 -27.41 8.58 -5.70
C ILE A 300 -26.47 7.95 -6.74
N PRO A 301 -25.77 8.74 -7.57
CA PRO A 301 -24.82 8.25 -8.56
C PRO A 301 -23.46 7.96 -7.91
N ILE A 302 -23.45 7.36 -6.74
CA ILE A 302 -22.26 7.00 -5.96
C ILE A 302 -22.28 5.48 -5.78
N THR A 303 -21.18 4.84 -6.12
CA THR A 303 -20.98 3.40 -6.00
C THR A 303 -20.24 3.04 -4.70
N GLN A 304 -20.20 1.75 -4.35
CA GLN A 304 -19.40 1.25 -3.24
C GLN A 304 -17.89 1.57 -3.44
N ASP A 305 -17.38 1.46 -4.67
CA ASP A 305 -16.01 1.79 -5.03
C ASP A 305 -15.73 3.29 -4.84
N ASP A 306 -16.69 4.15 -5.15
CA ASP A 306 -16.61 5.59 -4.88
C ASP A 306 -16.49 5.87 -3.38
N VAL A 307 -17.26 5.17 -2.56
CA VAL A 307 -17.18 5.29 -1.09
C VAL A 307 -15.79 4.88 -0.62
N GLY A 308 -15.27 3.75 -1.09
CA GLY A 308 -13.90 3.29 -0.78
C GLY A 308 -12.86 4.33 -1.16
N TYR A 309 -12.95 4.87 -2.37
CA TYR A 309 -12.05 5.92 -2.86
C TYR A 309 -12.09 7.19 -2.00
N VAL A 310 -13.27 7.72 -1.73
CA VAL A 310 -13.42 8.94 -0.93
C VAL A 310 -12.89 8.74 0.48
N VAL A 311 -13.29 7.65 1.14
CA VAL A 311 -12.87 7.38 2.51
C VAL A 311 -11.35 7.15 2.60
N GLU A 312 -10.79 6.29 1.75
CA GLU A 312 -9.41 5.81 1.93
C GLU A 312 -8.38 6.69 1.22
N GLU A 313 -8.68 7.17 0.03
CA GLU A 313 -7.70 7.92 -0.76
C GLU A 313 -7.81 9.43 -0.56
N VAL A 314 -9.03 9.98 -0.59
CA VAL A 314 -9.23 11.42 -0.44
C VAL A 314 -9.07 11.81 1.03
N TYR A 315 -9.83 11.22 1.94
CA TYR A 315 -9.83 11.59 3.37
C TYR A 315 -8.93 10.70 4.25
N ARG A 316 -8.19 9.76 3.65
CA ARG A 316 -7.13 8.95 4.31
C ARG A 316 -7.65 8.18 5.52
N GLY A 317 -8.89 7.70 5.46
CA GLY A 317 -9.54 6.93 6.51
C GLY A 317 -9.83 7.73 7.80
N ARG A 318 -10.01 9.05 7.71
CA ARG A 318 -10.21 9.92 8.88
C ARG A 318 -11.30 10.95 8.64
N SER A 319 -11.97 11.32 9.74
CA SER A 319 -12.85 12.49 9.74
C SER A 319 -12.03 13.77 9.47
N VAL A 320 -12.57 14.63 8.61
CA VAL A 320 -11.96 15.95 8.32
C VAL A 320 -12.10 16.91 9.50
N VAL A 321 -13.08 16.71 10.39
CA VAL A 321 -13.34 17.57 11.55
C VAL A 321 -12.48 17.13 12.75
N SER A 322 -12.68 15.92 13.25
CA SER A 322 -12.01 15.44 14.47
C SER A 322 -10.71 14.67 14.23
N GLY A 323 -10.44 14.22 12.99
CA GLY A 323 -9.32 13.33 12.69
C GLY A 323 -9.53 11.88 13.16
N LEU A 324 -10.68 11.53 13.74
CA LEU A 324 -10.99 10.18 14.19
C LEU A 324 -11.14 9.22 13.01
N ALA A 325 -10.75 7.95 13.21
CA ALA A 325 -10.79 6.90 12.19
C ALA A 325 -11.91 5.86 12.44
N SER A 326 -12.80 6.13 13.38
CA SER A 326 -13.88 5.22 13.76
C SER A 326 -15.25 5.79 13.41
N ARG A 327 -16.22 4.89 13.13
CA ARG A 327 -17.62 5.26 12.83
C ARG A 327 -17.74 6.30 11.70
N LEU A 328 -16.91 6.14 10.65
CA LEU A 328 -16.91 7.05 9.51
C LEU A 328 -18.19 6.96 8.70
N ALA A 329 -18.59 8.09 8.15
CA ALA A 329 -19.68 8.26 7.21
C ALA A 329 -19.33 9.35 6.19
N LEU A 330 -20.05 9.37 5.08
CA LEU A 330 -19.94 10.41 4.05
C LEU A 330 -21.21 11.25 4.04
N CYS A 331 -21.06 12.53 3.72
CA CYS A 331 -22.15 13.43 3.42
C CYS A 331 -21.71 14.50 2.42
N ARG A 332 -22.70 15.20 1.85
CA ARG A 332 -22.50 16.39 1.05
C ARG A 332 -21.89 17.52 1.92
N TRP A 333 -20.89 18.25 1.40
CA TRP A 333 -20.27 19.34 2.14
C TRP A 333 -21.10 20.63 2.16
N ARG A 334 -21.70 20.99 1.02
CA ARG A 334 -22.50 22.21 0.85
C ARG A 334 -23.92 21.90 0.43
N LYS A 335 -24.85 22.80 0.70
CA LYS A 335 -26.19 22.72 0.11
C LYS A 335 -26.08 22.74 -1.42
N PRO A 336 -26.91 22.01 -2.15
CA PRO A 336 -26.99 22.11 -3.61
C PRO A 336 -27.51 23.50 -4.02
N GLU A 337 -26.79 24.15 -4.94
CA GLU A 337 -27.05 25.57 -5.29
C GLU A 337 -28.27 25.76 -6.21
N SER A 338 -28.56 24.84 -7.12
CA SER A 338 -29.59 25.06 -8.15
C SER A 338 -30.55 23.88 -8.37
N SER A 339 -30.08 22.66 -8.43
CA SER A 339 -30.96 21.50 -8.54
C SER A 339 -30.46 20.33 -7.71
N PHE A 340 -31.32 19.82 -6.84
CA PHE A 340 -31.04 18.63 -6.07
C PHE A 340 -31.20 17.38 -6.94
N ILE A 341 -32.02 17.43 -7.98
CA ILE A 341 -32.29 16.33 -8.91
C ILE A 341 -31.54 16.55 -10.22
N ASP A 342 -30.78 15.56 -10.62
CA ASP A 342 -30.18 15.52 -11.95
C ASP A 342 -31.27 15.09 -12.97
N THR A 343 -31.57 16.00 -13.90
CA THR A 343 -32.55 15.78 -14.97
C THR A 343 -31.96 15.21 -16.24
N SER A 344 -30.65 15.03 -16.29
CA SER A 344 -29.94 14.48 -17.47
C SER A 344 -30.23 12.99 -17.70
N VAL A 345 -30.62 12.26 -16.64
CA VAL A 345 -30.93 10.82 -16.69
C VAL A 345 -32.43 10.64 -16.91
N GLN A 346 -32.83 10.37 -18.14
CA GLN A 346 -34.23 10.14 -18.48
C GLN A 346 -34.81 8.93 -17.71
N GLY A 347 -35.96 9.16 -17.06
CA GLY A 347 -36.73 8.10 -16.42
C GLY A 347 -36.26 7.67 -15.02
N GLN A 348 -35.19 8.25 -14.48
CA GLN A 348 -34.76 7.96 -13.12
C GLN A 348 -34.55 9.26 -12.30
N LYS A 349 -35.00 9.19 -11.03
CA LYS A 349 -34.85 10.27 -10.08
C LYS A 349 -33.48 10.14 -9.41
N SER A 350 -32.47 10.86 -9.91
CA SER A 350 -31.10 10.83 -9.41
C SER A 350 -30.76 12.10 -8.64
N SER A 351 -30.05 11.99 -7.54
CA SER A 351 -29.45 13.17 -6.87
C SER A 351 -28.30 13.74 -7.72
N SER A 352 -28.15 15.06 -7.69
CA SER A 352 -27.04 15.76 -8.35
C SER A 352 -25.70 15.63 -7.63
N ILE A 353 -25.60 14.80 -6.58
CA ILE A 353 -24.39 14.62 -5.80
C ILE A 353 -23.29 13.96 -6.64
N ALA A 354 -22.09 14.51 -6.57
CA ALA A 354 -20.90 13.94 -7.19
C ALA A 354 -19.86 13.56 -6.13
N VAL A 355 -18.88 12.78 -6.53
CA VAL A 355 -17.75 12.35 -5.65
C VAL A 355 -17.03 13.55 -5.05
N GLY A 356 -16.84 14.62 -5.84
CA GLY A 356 -16.19 15.85 -5.39
C GLY A 356 -16.97 16.70 -4.39
N ASP A 357 -18.27 16.40 -4.16
CA ASP A 357 -19.10 17.08 -3.17
C ASP A 357 -19.03 16.44 -1.79
N LEU A 358 -18.41 15.27 -1.70
CA LEU A 358 -18.41 14.44 -0.51
C LEU A 358 -17.32 14.81 0.48
N VAL A 359 -17.67 14.78 1.77
CA VAL A 359 -16.73 14.85 2.88
C VAL A 359 -16.85 13.62 3.78
N CYS A 360 -15.71 13.22 4.37
CA CYS A 360 -15.66 12.12 5.34
C CYS A 360 -15.64 12.69 6.75
N MET A 361 -16.60 12.27 7.55
CA MET A 361 -16.79 12.66 8.94
C MET A 361 -17.17 11.42 9.77
N THR A 362 -17.23 11.55 11.10
CA THR A 362 -17.89 10.54 11.94
C THR A 362 -19.42 10.66 11.78
N LYS A 363 -20.16 9.57 12.11
CA LYS A 363 -21.64 9.59 12.04
C LYS A 363 -22.27 10.73 12.87
N ASP A 364 -21.68 11.03 14.03
CA ASP A 364 -22.19 12.05 14.93
C ASP A 364 -21.93 13.47 14.35
N GLU A 365 -20.77 13.68 13.71
CA GLU A 365 -20.45 14.91 13.00
C GLU A 365 -21.32 15.12 11.76
N VAL A 366 -21.60 14.04 11.00
CA VAL A 366 -22.57 14.09 9.88
C VAL A 366 -23.95 14.52 10.34
N ALA A 367 -24.43 13.96 11.45
CA ALA A 367 -25.75 14.34 12.00
C ALA A 367 -25.79 15.84 12.39
N GLN A 368 -24.72 16.34 12.98
CA GLN A 368 -24.60 17.75 13.32
C GLN A 368 -24.50 18.63 12.07
N HIS A 369 -23.71 18.23 11.08
CA HIS A 369 -23.57 18.93 9.81
C HIS A 369 -24.89 18.99 9.03
N GLU A 370 -25.63 17.87 8.94
CA GLU A 370 -26.98 17.86 8.36
C GLU A 370 -27.88 18.88 9.05
N LYS A 371 -27.88 18.91 10.38
CA LYS A 371 -28.74 19.81 11.17
C LYS A 371 -28.41 21.30 10.98
N LEU A 372 -27.12 21.64 10.97
CA LEU A 372 -26.69 23.03 10.98
C LEU A 372 -26.53 23.61 9.58
N VAL A 373 -26.00 22.82 8.64
CA VAL A 373 -25.64 23.27 7.29
C VAL A 373 -26.68 22.81 6.27
N LEU A 374 -26.86 21.48 6.09
CA LEU A 374 -27.66 20.98 4.97
C LEU A 374 -29.17 21.28 5.11
N LYS A 375 -29.68 21.26 6.34
CA LYS A 375 -31.07 21.57 6.66
C LYS A 375 -31.25 22.87 7.45
N GLY A 376 -30.18 23.39 8.04
CA GLY A 376 -30.17 24.64 8.77
C GLY A 376 -29.85 25.84 7.87
N ASP A 377 -29.66 27.00 8.47
CA ASP A 377 -29.38 28.25 7.75
C ASP A 377 -27.91 28.67 7.83
N LYS A 378 -27.05 27.86 8.46
CA LYS A 378 -25.63 28.16 8.61
C LYS A 378 -24.83 27.71 7.40
N THR A 379 -23.79 28.46 7.07
CA THR A 379 -22.78 28.08 6.09
C THR A 379 -21.68 27.22 6.72
N CYS A 380 -20.87 26.55 5.92
CA CYS A 380 -19.72 25.80 6.42
C CYS A 380 -18.72 26.73 7.14
N GLU A 381 -18.56 27.94 6.66
CA GLU A 381 -17.68 28.96 7.19
C GLU A 381 -18.11 29.47 8.58
N GLU A 382 -19.40 29.37 8.91
CA GLU A 382 -19.94 29.72 10.24
C GLU A 382 -19.89 28.55 11.24
N VAL A 383 -19.77 27.32 10.76
CA VAL A 383 -19.80 26.11 11.59
C VAL A 383 -18.41 25.59 11.90
N TYR A 384 -17.49 25.68 10.95
CA TYR A 384 -16.16 25.08 11.03
C TYR A 384 -15.05 26.11 11.10
N ASP A 385 -13.97 25.77 11.80
CA ASP A 385 -12.80 26.61 11.90
C ASP A 385 -12.00 26.66 10.56
N ALA A 386 -11.13 27.65 10.43
CA ALA A 386 -10.32 27.86 9.23
C ALA A 386 -9.43 26.66 8.88
N LYS A 387 -9.02 25.84 9.87
CA LYS A 387 -8.19 24.65 9.66
C LYS A 387 -8.98 23.55 8.96
N VAL A 388 -10.21 23.31 9.41
CA VAL A 388 -11.12 22.34 8.80
C VAL A 388 -11.49 22.76 7.37
N LEU A 389 -11.87 24.03 7.19
CA LEU A 389 -12.22 24.58 5.86
C LEU A 389 -11.07 24.42 4.87
N LYS A 390 -9.86 24.80 5.26
CA LYS A 390 -8.66 24.64 4.44
C LYS A 390 -8.37 23.18 4.10
N LEU A 391 -8.50 22.28 5.07
CA LEU A 391 -8.26 20.85 4.85
C LEU A 391 -9.28 20.26 3.86
N VAL A 392 -10.57 20.64 3.97
CA VAL A 392 -11.59 20.20 3.00
C VAL A 392 -11.26 20.70 1.60
N GLU A 393 -10.91 21.99 1.47
CA GLU A 393 -10.56 22.57 0.17
C GLU A 393 -9.34 21.87 -0.46
N GLU A 394 -8.30 21.60 0.33
CA GLU A 394 -7.11 20.86 -0.13
C GLU A 394 -7.49 19.45 -0.61
N ARG A 395 -8.37 18.73 0.11
CA ARG A 395 -8.83 17.40 -0.26
C ARG A 395 -9.68 17.40 -1.53
N MET A 396 -10.58 18.35 -1.67
CA MET A 396 -11.41 18.49 -2.87
C MET A 396 -10.57 18.86 -4.10
N LYS A 397 -9.56 19.72 -3.95
CA LYS A 397 -8.60 20.02 -5.03
C LYS A 397 -7.76 18.79 -5.40
N GLU A 398 -7.33 18.02 -4.42
CA GLU A 398 -6.59 16.78 -4.62
C GLU A 398 -7.48 15.75 -5.36
N GLU A 399 -8.74 15.59 -4.95
CA GLU A 399 -9.71 14.71 -5.61
C GLU A 399 -9.91 15.11 -7.07
N ALA A 400 -10.19 16.39 -7.35
CA ALA A 400 -10.41 16.90 -8.71
C ALA A 400 -9.21 16.60 -9.64
N LYS A 401 -7.97 16.70 -9.13
CA LYS A 401 -6.76 16.38 -9.89
C LYS A 401 -6.65 14.91 -10.30
N TYR A 402 -7.13 13.98 -9.45
CA TYR A 402 -6.96 12.54 -9.66
C TYR A 402 -8.23 11.83 -10.14
N ARG A 403 -9.34 12.54 -10.27
CA ARG A 403 -10.64 12.00 -10.70
C ARG A 403 -10.56 11.27 -12.03
N ASP A 404 -9.93 11.89 -13.02
CA ASP A 404 -9.84 11.35 -14.38
C ASP A 404 -8.85 10.17 -14.51
N LEU A 405 -8.04 9.93 -13.49
CA LEU A 405 -7.08 8.82 -13.43
C LEU A 405 -7.64 7.58 -12.72
N ARG A 406 -8.89 7.64 -12.32
CA ARG A 406 -9.56 6.59 -11.55
C ARG A 406 -10.19 5.50 -12.42
#